data_2e79e8f8e2cda83eecf1031cf4c2a36b
#
_entry.id   2e79e8f8e2cda83eecf1031cf4c2a36b
#
_cell.length_a   1.000
_cell.length_b   1.000
_cell.length_c   1.000
_cell.angle_alpha   90.00
_cell.angle_beta   90.00
_cell.angle_gamma   90.00
#
_symmetry.space_group_name_H-M   'P 1'
#
loop_
_entity.id
_entity.type
_entity.pdbx_description
1 polymer ?
#
loop_
_entity_poly.entity_id
_entity_poly.type
_entity_poly.pdbx_seq_one_letter_code
_entity_poly.pdbx_strand_id
1 'polypeptide(L)'
;MTWQTLYPFASRWHDLDGVQMHYLDEGAADASPVLMVHGNPTWSFYWRNLILPLRESMRTIAVDHVGCGLSEKPASYPYQITRHTDNLIHLIETLDLQNITLVAHDWGGPIGLRAALALRDRFARIVLLNTGAFPPPFFPWRIRICRTPLLGRIAVQGFNLFARAAIRMA
;
A
#
# COMPACT_ATOMS: atom_id res chain seq x y z
N MET A 1 -1.91 16.23 -19.72
CA MET A 1 -0.93 16.03 -18.63
C MET A 1 -0.95 14.54 -18.27
N THR A 2 0.16 13.85 -18.39
CA THR A 2 0.24 12.41 -18.07
C THR A 2 0.40 12.21 -16.57
N TRP A 3 0.06 11.04 -16.04
CA TRP A 3 0.24 10.75 -14.60
C TRP A 3 1.72 10.86 -14.18
N GLN A 4 2.67 10.56 -15.07
CA GLN A 4 4.11 10.68 -14.81
C GLN A 4 4.54 12.11 -14.43
N THR A 5 3.92 13.14 -15.02
CA THR A 5 4.22 14.52 -14.65
C THR A 5 3.73 14.90 -13.26
N LEU A 6 2.77 14.14 -12.70
CA LEU A 6 2.24 14.29 -11.35
C LEU A 6 2.93 13.38 -10.32
N TYR A 7 3.92 12.61 -10.75
CA TYR A 7 4.61 11.61 -9.94
C TYR A 7 6.14 11.71 -10.12
N PRO A 8 6.73 12.84 -9.71
CA PRO A 8 8.15 13.15 -9.94
C PRO A 8 9.04 12.50 -8.88
N PHE A 9 8.95 11.17 -8.71
CA PHE A 9 9.67 10.41 -7.70
C PHE A 9 10.55 9.35 -8.34
N ALA A 10 11.65 9.02 -7.67
CA ALA A 10 12.54 7.94 -8.07
C ALA A 10 11.95 6.58 -7.65
N SER A 11 11.72 5.70 -8.63
CA SER A 11 11.29 4.33 -8.37
C SER A 11 12.40 3.52 -7.72
N ARG A 12 12.07 2.79 -6.66
CA ARG A 12 12.94 1.79 -6.03
C ARG A 12 12.24 0.43 -6.04
N TRP A 13 13.05 -0.61 -5.96
CA TRP A 13 12.56 -1.99 -6.05
C TRP A 13 13.13 -2.81 -4.91
N HIS A 14 12.25 -3.59 -4.29
CA HIS A 14 12.57 -4.51 -3.21
C HIS A 14 12.28 -5.93 -3.68
N ASP A 15 13.31 -6.77 -3.64
CA ASP A 15 13.19 -8.17 -4.04
C ASP A 15 12.56 -8.99 -2.91
N LEU A 16 11.51 -9.72 -3.25
CA LEU A 16 10.76 -10.62 -2.36
C LEU A 16 10.85 -12.04 -2.93
N ASP A 17 12.03 -12.65 -2.85
CA ASP A 17 12.31 -13.98 -3.40
C ASP A 17 11.95 -14.09 -4.91
N GLY A 18 12.41 -13.11 -5.70
CA GLY A 18 12.19 -13.05 -7.14
C GLY A 18 10.93 -12.31 -7.57
N VAL A 19 10.16 -11.74 -6.65
CA VAL A 19 9.02 -10.85 -6.95
C VAL A 19 9.39 -9.41 -6.59
N GLN A 20 9.35 -8.51 -7.57
CA GLN A 20 9.75 -7.11 -7.38
C GLN A 20 8.60 -6.27 -6.83
N MET A 21 8.78 -5.76 -5.60
CA MET A 21 7.88 -4.80 -4.97
C MET A 21 8.42 -3.38 -5.15
N HIS A 22 7.64 -2.53 -5.79
CA HIS A 22 7.97 -1.11 -5.96
C HIS A 22 7.73 -0.32 -4.67
N TYR A 23 8.60 0.64 -4.42
CA TYR A 23 8.41 1.64 -3.36
C TYR A 23 9.11 2.96 -3.72
N LEU A 24 8.68 4.02 -3.06
CA LEU A 24 9.35 5.32 -3.04
C LEU A 24 10.12 5.48 -1.73
N ASP A 25 11.22 6.21 -1.78
CA ASP A 25 12.03 6.58 -0.62
C ASP A 25 12.63 7.96 -0.89
N GLU A 26 11.97 8.98 -0.39
CA GLU A 26 12.22 10.39 -0.67
C GLU A 26 12.54 11.14 0.63
N GLY A 27 13.37 12.18 0.53
CA GLY A 27 13.87 12.96 1.66
C GLY A 27 15.23 12.47 2.16
N ALA A 28 15.72 13.06 3.25
CA ALA A 28 17.02 12.71 3.82
C ALA A 28 16.95 11.33 4.50
N ALA A 29 17.95 10.49 4.26
CA ALA A 29 17.96 9.10 4.74
C ALA A 29 18.01 8.99 6.28
N ASP A 30 18.57 9.98 6.96
CA ASP A 30 18.68 10.10 8.40
C ASP A 30 17.50 10.81 9.08
N ALA A 31 16.56 11.35 8.29
CA ALA A 31 15.34 11.95 8.81
C ALA A 31 14.34 10.90 9.33
N SER A 32 13.45 11.30 10.24
CA SER A 32 12.42 10.42 10.80
C SER A 32 11.53 9.84 9.69
N PRO A 33 11.37 8.50 9.59
CA PRO A 33 10.63 7.90 8.52
C PRO A 33 9.11 7.99 8.69
N VAL A 34 8.43 8.33 7.59
CA VAL A 34 6.98 8.24 7.42
C VAL A 34 6.70 7.12 6.43
N LEU A 35 6.15 6.02 6.91
CA LEU A 35 5.78 4.85 6.11
C LEU A 35 4.32 4.94 5.69
N MET A 36 4.07 5.08 4.40
CA MET A 36 2.75 5.27 3.80
C MET A 36 2.27 3.97 3.16
N VAL A 37 1.17 3.43 3.66
CA VAL A 37 0.61 2.14 3.25
C VAL A 37 -0.78 2.34 2.65
N HIS A 38 -0.89 2.10 1.35
CA HIS A 38 -2.13 2.26 0.59
C HIS A 38 -3.05 1.05 0.70
N GLY A 39 -4.27 1.21 0.22
CA GLY A 39 -5.24 0.12 0.08
C GLY A 39 -5.65 -0.15 -1.37
N ASN A 40 -6.81 -0.77 -1.54
CA ASN A 40 -7.32 -1.20 -2.83
C ASN A 40 -8.46 -0.27 -3.30
N PRO A 41 -8.48 0.23 -4.54
CA PRO A 41 -7.59 -0.09 -5.67
C PRO A 41 -6.51 0.99 -5.93
N THR A 42 -5.89 1.51 -4.90
CA THR A 42 -4.88 2.57 -5.00
C THR A 42 -3.45 2.02 -5.03
N TRP A 43 -2.48 2.91 -5.07
CA TRP A 43 -1.04 2.66 -5.04
C TRP A 43 -0.31 3.90 -4.52
N SER A 44 1.01 3.94 -4.47
CA SER A 44 1.79 5.05 -3.92
C SER A 44 1.48 6.42 -4.55
N PHE A 45 0.94 6.47 -5.76
CA PHE A 45 0.43 7.70 -6.38
C PHE A 45 -0.61 8.42 -5.52
N TYR A 46 -1.36 7.70 -4.69
CA TYR A 46 -2.31 8.27 -3.73
C TYR A 46 -1.64 9.27 -2.79
N TRP A 47 -0.40 9.00 -2.41
CA TRP A 47 0.38 9.76 -1.45
C TRP A 47 1.16 10.93 -2.06
N ARG A 48 1.19 11.10 -3.40
CA ARG A 48 2.05 12.07 -4.09
C ARG A 48 2.00 13.49 -3.53
N ASN A 49 0.80 13.98 -3.19
CA ASN A 49 0.62 15.33 -2.65
C ASN A 49 1.06 15.44 -1.17
N LEU A 50 1.17 14.31 -0.45
CA LEU A 50 1.65 14.26 0.92
C LEU A 50 3.17 14.09 0.96
N ILE A 51 3.73 13.30 0.04
CA ILE A 51 5.18 13.07 -0.08
C ILE A 51 5.91 14.40 -0.36
N LEU A 52 5.42 15.19 -1.31
CA LEU A 52 6.09 16.42 -1.73
C LEU A 52 6.43 17.39 -0.59
N PRO A 53 5.51 17.79 0.29
CA PRO A 53 5.84 18.66 1.41
C PRO A 53 6.59 17.93 2.53
N LEU A 54 6.30 16.66 2.80
CA LEU A 54 6.91 15.95 3.93
C LEU A 54 8.38 15.60 3.67
N ARG A 55 8.78 15.29 2.43
CA ARG A 55 10.18 14.95 2.12
C ARG A 55 11.19 16.06 2.40
N GLU A 56 10.73 17.28 2.57
CA GLU A 56 11.60 18.42 2.92
C GLU A 56 12.15 18.32 4.35
N SER A 57 11.48 17.57 5.24
CA SER A 57 11.87 17.45 6.66
C SER A 57 11.82 16.02 7.21
N MET A 58 11.29 15.06 6.45
CA MET A 58 11.10 13.67 6.85
C MET A 58 11.53 12.73 5.72
N ARG A 59 11.92 11.50 6.06
CA ARG A 59 12.10 10.44 5.07
C ARG A 59 10.77 9.79 4.78
N THR A 60 10.25 9.93 3.57
CA THR A 60 8.93 9.40 3.19
C THR A 60 9.07 8.13 2.37
N ILE A 61 8.55 7.03 2.89
CA ILE A 61 8.52 5.73 2.22
C ILE A 61 7.07 5.40 1.85
N ALA A 62 6.80 5.17 0.57
CA ALA A 62 5.47 4.77 0.10
C ALA A 62 5.57 3.50 -0.73
N VAL A 63 4.90 2.44 -0.29
CA VAL A 63 4.96 1.13 -0.94
C VAL A 63 3.87 0.99 -2.00
N ASP A 64 4.12 0.17 -3.02
CA ASP A 64 3.09 -0.45 -3.85
C ASP A 64 2.99 -1.92 -3.47
N HIS A 65 1.87 -2.35 -2.93
CA HIS A 65 1.67 -3.77 -2.65
C HIS A 65 1.81 -4.60 -3.92
N VAL A 66 2.40 -5.80 -3.81
CA VAL A 66 2.46 -6.75 -4.94
C VAL A 66 1.04 -6.92 -5.52
N GLY A 67 0.91 -6.78 -6.82
CA GLY A 67 -0.39 -6.73 -7.50
C GLY A 67 -0.95 -5.33 -7.76
N CYS A 68 -0.36 -4.28 -7.15
CA CYS A 68 -0.80 -2.89 -7.28
C CYS A 68 0.30 -2.01 -7.90
N GLY A 69 -0.11 -0.84 -8.37
CA GLY A 69 0.80 0.21 -8.85
C GLY A 69 1.86 -0.28 -9.84
N LEU A 70 3.10 0.02 -9.54
CA LEU A 70 4.26 -0.39 -10.33
C LEU A 70 4.87 -1.73 -9.92
N SER A 71 4.46 -2.29 -8.77
CA SER A 71 4.87 -3.64 -8.34
C SER A 71 4.46 -4.71 -9.33
N GLU A 72 5.19 -5.82 -9.33
CA GLU A 72 4.85 -7.00 -10.13
C GLU A 72 3.47 -7.57 -9.76
N LYS A 73 2.87 -8.30 -10.71
CA LYS A 73 1.52 -8.86 -10.62
C LYS A 73 1.50 -10.34 -11.00
N PRO A 74 2.26 -11.21 -10.27
CA PRO A 74 2.34 -12.62 -10.60
C PRO A 74 0.98 -13.31 -10.47
N ALA A 75 0.60 -14.13 -11.47
CA ALA A 75 -0.71 -14.80 -11.49
C ALA A 75 -0.91 -15.79 -10.32
N SER A 76 0.16 -16.39 -9.84
CA SER A 76 0.14 -17.40 -8.76
C SER A 76 0.49 -16.85 -7.38
N TYR A 77 0.54 -15.53 -7.21
CA TYR A 77 0.91 -14.92 -5.93
C TYR A 77 -0.24 -15.01 -4.91
N PRO A 78 0.05 -15.31 -3.63
CA PRO A 78 -0.97 -15.36 -2.58
C PRO A 78 -1.35 -13.94 -2.13
N TYR A 79 -2.31 -13.32 -2.80
CA TYR A 79 -2.82 -11.99 -2.51
C TYR A 79 -3.65 -11.95 -1.22
N GLN A 80 -2.97 -12.12 -0.08
CA GLN A 80 -3.58 -12.15 1.26
C GLN A 80 -2.99 -11.05 2.14
N ILE A 81 -3.77 -10.55 3.11
CA ILE A 81 -3.31 -9.52 4.06
C ILE A 81 -2.03 -9.96 4.77
N THR A 82 -1.96 -11.23 5.20
CA THR A 82 -0.78 -11.79 5.85
C THR A 82 0.46 -11.67 4.98
N ARG A 83 0.37 -12.08 3.70
CA ARG A 83 1.50 -11.99 2.78
C ARG A 83 1.94 -10.54 2.53
N HIS A 84 0.99 -9.63 2.36
CA HIS A 84 1.32 -8.20 2.24
C HIS A 84 1.92 -7.62 3.52
N THR A 85 1.50 -8.10 4.68
CA THR A 85 2.12 -7.75 5.97
C THR A 85 3.57 -8.23 6.04
N ASP A 86 3.83 -9.50 5.67
CA ASP A 86 5.18 -10.08 5.67
C ASP A 86 6.11 -9.31 4.72
N ASN A 87 5.63 -8.94 3.53
CA ASN A 87 6.37 -8.11 2.59
C ASN A 87 6.73 -6.73 3.17
N LEU A 88 5.78 -6.11 3.88
CA LEU A 88 5.99 -4.81 4.51
C LEU A 88 7.01 -4.90 5.64
N ILE A 89 6.92 -5.95 6.46
CA ILE A 89 7.89 -6.25 7.53
C ILE A 89 9.29 -6.42 6.92
N HIS A 90 9.42 -7.24 5.88
CA HIS A 90 10.69 -7.46 5.20
C HIS A 90 11.30 -6.16 4.65
N LEU A 91 10.48 -5.27 4.08
CA LEU A 91 10.96 -3.95 3.64
C LEU A 91 11.43 -3.08 4.82
N ILE A 92 10.65 -3.04 5.92
CA ILE A 92 11.00 -2.27 7.14
C ILE A 92 12.35 -2.73 7.70
N GLU A 93 12.57 -4.04 7.75
CA GLU A 93 13.80 -4.64 8.25
C GLU A 93 14.99 -4.39 7.30
N THR A 94 14.78 -4.55 5.99
CA THR A 94 15.83 -4.32 4.99
C THR A 94 16.30 -2.86 4.95
N LEU A 95 15.36 -1.91 5.12
CA LEU A 95 15.70 -0.48 5.20
C LEU A 95 16.12 -0.02 6.59
N ASP A 96 16.11 -0.93 7.56
CA ASP A 96 16.35 -0.70 9.01
C ASP A 96 15.59 0.52 9.53
N LEU A 97 14.31 0.63 9.19
CA LEU A 97 13.50 1.76 9.62
C LEU A 97 13.25 1.72 11.12
N GLN A 98 13.49 2.85 11.80
CA GLN A 98 13.29 3.03 13.22
C GLN A 98 12.45 4.30 13.47
N ASN A 99 11.77 4.39 14.60
CA ASN A 99 10.96 5.55 15.00
C ASN A 99 9.90 5.93 13.94
N ILE A 100 9.28 4.92 13.33
CA ILE A 100 8.38 5.04 12.18
C ILE A 100 7.10 5.77 12.57
N THR A 101 6.68 6.74 11.75
CA THR A 101 5.30 7.21 11.69
C THR A 101 4.57 6.44 10.59
N LEU A 102 3.65 5.54 10.96
CA LEU A 102 2.78 4.84 10.01
C LEU A 102 1.66 5.77 9.55
N VAL A 103 1.46 5.88 8.24
CA VAL A 103 0.27 6.50 7.63
C VAL A 103 -0.43 5.45 6.78
N ALA A 104 -1.62 5.06 7.15
CA ALA A 104 -2.32 3.93 6.53
C ALA A 104 -3.74 4.28 6.11
N HIS A 105 -4.13 3.83 4.92
CA HIS A 105 -5.44 4.05 4.32
C HIS A 105 -6.04 2.75 3.80
N ASP A 106 -7.36 2.55 3.95
CA ASP A 106 -8.12 1.39 3.46
C ASP A 106 -7.47 0.06 3.92
N TRP A 107 -7.16 -0.89 3.02
CA TRP A 107 -6.45 -2.15 3.36
C TRP A 107 -5.04 -1.94 3.90
N GLY A 108 -4.45 -0.76 3.68
CA GLY A 108 -3.18 -0.40 4.32
C GLY A 108 -3.26 -0.37 5.84
N GLY A 109 -4.45 -0.12 6.42
CA GLY A 109 -4.66 -0.18 7.86
C GLY A 109 -4.42 -1.56 8.45
N PRO A 110 -5.18 -2.59 8.08
CA PRO A 110 -4.94 -3.97 8.56
C PRO A 110 -3.52 -4.47 8.29
N ILE A 111 -2.92 -4.12 7.14
CA ILE A 111 -1.54 -4.52 6.79
C ILE A 111 -0.52 -3.79 7.67
N GLY A 112 -0.59 -2.46 7.73
CA GLY A 112 0.35 -1.64 8.49
C GLY A 112 0.25 -1.84 10.01
N LEU A 113 -0.98 -1.98 10.55
CA LEU A 113 -1.18 -2.25 11.98
C LEU A 113 -0.63 -3.62 12.38
N ARG A 114 -0.77 -4.65 11.54
CA ARG A 114 -0.17 -5.97 11.82
C ARG A 114 1.35 -5.89 11.79
N ALA A 115 1.95 -5.15 10.86
CA ALA A 115 3.39 -4.92 10.86
C ALA A 115 3.84 -4.14 12.11
N ALA A 116 3.08 -3.11 12.51
CA ALA A 116 3.37 -2.36 13.74
C ALA A 116 3.23 -3.21 15.01
N LEU A 117 2.30 -4.17 15.05
CA LEU A 117 2.19 -5.11 16.16
C LEU A 117 3.35 -6.11 16.22
N ALA A 118 3.87 -6.53 15.06
CA ALA A 118 5.02 -7.44 14.99
C ALA A 118 6.35 -6.75 15.33
N LEU A 119 6.51 -5.49 14.95
CA LEU A 119 7.75 -4.71 15.12
C LEU A 119 7.53 -3.49 16.03
N ARG A 120 6.89 -3.67 17.20
CA ARG A 120 6.40 -2.58 18.07
C ARG A 120 7.45 -1.51 18.35
N ASP A 121 8.67 -1.92 18.63
CA ASP A 121 9.75 -1.01 19.05
C ASP A 121 10.24 -0.11 17.90
N ARG A 122 9.90 -0.43 16.65
CA ARG A 122 10.24 0.38 15.47
C ARG A 122 9.23 1.49 15.18
N PHE A 123 8.05 1.48 15.80
CA PHE A 123 6.97 2.42 15.51
C PHE A 123 6.76 3.42 16.64
N ALA A 124 6.75 4.71 16.29
CA ALA A 124 6.52 5.81 17.24
C ALA A 124 5.10 6.38 17.17
N ARG A 125 4.50 6.44 15.97
CA ARG A 125 3.20 7.07 15.74
C ARG A 125 2.42 6.31 14.68
N ILE A 126 1.08 6.43 14.77
CA ILE A 126 0.15 5.82 13.82
C ILE A 126 -0.90 6.86 13.42
N VAL A 127 -1.05 7.06 12.11
CA VAL A 127 -2.08 7.90 11.49
C VAL A 127 -2.96 7.02 10.61
N LEU A 128 -4.24 6.96 10.91
CA LEU A 128 -5.22 6.12 10.20
C LEU A 128 -6.21 6.98 9.43
N LEU A 129 -6.37 6.69 8.15
CA LEU A 129 -7.24 7.39 7.22
C LEU A 129 -8.24 6.41 6.60
N ASN A 130 -9.52 6.61 6.84
CA ASN A 130 -10.61 5.81 6.24
C ASN A 130 -10.31 4.30 6.19
N THR A 131 -9.99 3.70 7.32
CA THR A 131 -9.58 2.30 7.44
C THR A 131 -10.23 1.62 8.64
N GLY A 132 -10.09 0.30 8.74
CA GLY A 132 -10.51 -0.51 9.89
C GLY A 132 -9.38 -1.36 10.44
N ALA A 133 -9.38 -1.58 11.75
CA ALA A 133 -8.42 -2.46 12.43
C ALA A 133 -8.95 -3.89 12.59
N PHE A 134 -10.27 -4.08 12.45
CA PHE A 134 -10.97 -5.34 12.71
C PHE A 134 -11.70 -5.85 11.47
N PRO A 135 -11.89 -7.18 11.35
CA PRO A 135 -12.73 -7.74 10.30
C PRO A 135 -14.13 -7.11 10.36
N PRO A 136 -14.67 -6.59 9.23
CA PRO A 136 -16.01 -6.05 9.22
C PRO A 136 -17.02 -7.17 9.52
N PRO A 137 -18.10 -6.90 10.26
CA PRO A 137 -19.12 -7.90 10.60
C PRO A 137 -19.87 -8.40 9.35
N PHE A 138 -19.85 -7.61 8.29
CA PHE A 138 -20.39 -8.00 6.98
C PHE A 138 -19.63 -7.34 5.84
N PHE A 139 -19.52 -8.03 4.72
CA PHE A 139 -19.00 -7.46 3.48
C PHE A 139 -20.13 -6.80 2.69
N PRO A 140 -19.97 -5.54 2.24
CA PRO A 140 -20.93 -4.92 1.33
C PRO A 140 -21.21 -5.81 0.11
N TRP A 141 -22.46 -5.86 -0.35
CA TRP A 141 -22.89 -6.72 -1.46
C TRP A 141 -22.04 -6.50 -2.73
N ARG A 142 -21.59 -5.27 -2.98
CA ARG A 142 -20.71 -4.91 -4.10
C ARG A 142 -19.38 -5.68 -4.08
N ILE A 143 -18.77 -5.82 -2.90
CA ILE A 143 -17.55 -6.62 -2.71
C ILE A 143 -17.85 -8.10 -2.83
N ARG A 144 -19.00 -8.55 -2.36
CA ARG A 144 -19.41 -9.96 -2.49
C ARG A 144 -19.56 -10.38 -3.95
N ILE A 145 -20.11 -9.53 -4.84
CA ILE A 145 -20.17 -9.78 -6.27
C ILE A 145 -18.78 -9.96 -6.88
N CYS A 146 -17.83 -9.10 -6.52
CA CYS A 146 -16.44 -9.21 -7.00
C CYS A 146 -15.76 -10.52 -6.59
N ARG A 147 -16.25 -11.19 -5.54
CA ARG A 147 -15.74 -12.47 -5.04
C ARG A 147 -16.44 -13.70 -5.63
N THR A 148 -17.49 -13.51 -6.43
CA THR A 148 -18.18 -14.65 -7.05
C THR A 148 -17.32 -15.25 -8.17
N PRO A 149 -17.19 -16.58 -8.23
CA PRO A 149 -16.52 -17.24 -9.34
C PRO A 149 -17.16 -16.82 -10.67
N LEU A 150 -16.41 -16.75 -11.74
CA LEU A 150 -16.80 -16.36 -13.09
C LEU A 150 -17.28 -14.89 -13.20
N LEU A 151 -18.39 -14.50 -12.54
CA LEU A 151 -18.90 -13.12 -12.59
C LEU A 151 -17.90 -12.10 -12.03
N GLY A 152 -17.32 -12.37 -10.88
CA GLY A 152 -16.28 -11.52 -10.29
C GLY A 152 -15.05 -11.43 -11.18
N ARG A 153 -14.62 -12.56 -11.76
CA ARG A 153 -13.47 -12.59 -12.68
C ARG A 153 -13.72 -11.74 -13.94
N ILE A 154 -14.87 -11.89 -14.58
CA ILE A 154 -15.25 -11.10 -15.77
C ILE A 154 -15.36 -9.61 -15.40
N ALA A 155 -16.06 -9.28 -14.30
CA ALA A 155 -16.29 -7.91 -13.89
C ALA A 155 -15.00 -7.19 -13.50
N VAL A 156 -14.09 -7.85 -12.75
CA VAL A 156 -12.85 -7.25 -12.25
C VAL A 156 -11.74 -7.33 -13.30
N GLN A 157 -11.45 -8.52 -13.84
CA GLN A 157 -10.34 -8.71 -14.77
C GLN A 157 -10.68 -8.28 -16.21
N GLY A 158 -11.94 -8.53 -16.66
CA GLY A 158 -12.35 -8.17 -18.02
C GLY A 158 -12.67 -6.69 -18.18
N PHE A 159 -13.44 -6.11 -17.25
CA PHE A 159 -13.96 -4.75 -17.39
C PHE A 159 -13.42 -3.75 -16.36
N ASN A 160 -12.59 -4.18 -15.43
CA ASN A 160 -12.06 -3.37 -14.33
C ASN A 160 -13.17 -2.57 -13.58
N LEU A 161 -14.36 -3.18 -13.43
CA LEU A 161 -15.53 -2.49 -12.89
C LEU A 161 -15.33 -2.02 -11.46
N PHE A 162 -14.59 -2.76 -10.64
CA PHE A 162 -14.33 -2.39 -9.25
C PHE A 162 -13.56 -1.07 -9.16
N ALA A 163 -12.42 -0.96 -9.83
CA ALA A 163 -11.61 0.26 -9.81
C ALA A 163 -12.34 1.45 -10.46
N ARG A 164 -13.04 1.21 -11.58
CA ARG A 164 -13.83 2.26 -12.26
C ARG A 164 -14.99 2.78 -11.39
N ALA A 165 -15.65 1.90 -10.64
CA ALA A 165 -16.71 2.29 -9.71
C ALA A 165 -16.13 3.06 -8.50
N ALA A 166 -15.01 2.59 -7.93
CA ALA A 166 -14.36 3.25 -6.80
C ALA A 166 -13.93 4.69 -7.15
N ILE A 167 -13.31 4.89 -8.33
CA ILE A 167 -12.89 6.23 -8.79
C ILE A 167 -14.07 7.18 -9.00
N ARG A 168 -15.25 6.65 -9.42
CA ARG A 168 -16.44 7.50 -9.64
C ARG A 168 -17.17 7.87 -8.35
N MET A 169 -16.94 7.13 -7.28
CA MET A 169 -17.58 7.34 -5.98
C MET A 169 -16.70 8.11 -4.98
N ALA A 170 -15.43 8.32 -5.31
CA ALA A 170 -14.48 9.11 -4.54
C ALA A 170 -14.53 10.59 -4.94
#